data_dd6427b184fae9f227806123f9e580a5
#
_entry.id   dd6427b184fae9f227806123f9e580a5
#
_cell.length_a   1.000
_cell.length_b   1.000
_cell.length_c   1.000
_cell.angle_alpha   90.00
_cell.angle_beta   90.00
_cell.angle_gamma   90.00
#
_symmetry.space_group_name_H-M   'P 1'
#
loop_
_entity.id
_entity.type
_entity.pdbx_description
1 polymer ?
#
loop_
_entity_poly.entity_id
_entity_poly.type
_entity_poly.pdbx_seq_one_letter_code
_entity_poly.pdbx_strand_id
1 'polypeptide(L)'
;MPIAKDYPELSKLIEDMYQTMYHSNGVGLAAPQVGLAIRLFVVDTEPFCENDDLSDAERDYLKSFKKAFINAKILKEEGEPWPFSEGCLSIPGISEDVLRKPTIVIEYQDEHFVTHTETFSGLVARVIQHEYDHIEGVLFTDHLSSFKKQLLKNKLNNISNGKVKVGYKMRFFETNKKRTR
;
A
#
# COMPACT_ATOMS: atom_id res chain seq x y z
N MET A 1 6.78 -7.07 11.87
CA MET A 1 7.35 -6.86 13.23
C MET A 1 7.32 -5.36 13.55
N PRO A 2 7.05 -4.94 14.79
CA PRO A 2 7.18 -3.54 15.21
C PRO A 2 8.61 -3.03 15.03
N ILE A 3 8.76 -1.73 14.83
CA ILE A 3 10.06 -1.03 14.71
C ILE A 3 10.36 -0.37 16.05
N ALA A 4 11.56 -0.57 16.57
CA ALA A 4 12.05 0.13 17.75
C ALA A 4 12.71 1.47 17.37
N LYS A 5 12.83 2.39 18.34
CA LYS A 5 13.35 3.75 18.11
C LYS A 5 14.81 3.78 17.62
N ASP A 6 15.55 2.72 17.92
CA ASP A 6 16.96 2.52 17.53
C ASP A 6 17.12 1.72 16.24
N TYR A 7 16.04 1.60 15.42
CA TYR A 7 16.11 0.91 14.14
C TYR A 7 17.16 1.58 13.23
N PRO A 8 18.13 0.81 12.70
CA PRO A 8 19.25 1.39 11.97
C PRO A 8 18.80 2.11 10.71
N GLU A 9 19.30 3.33 10.49
CA GLU A 9 19.09 4.12 9.26
C GLU A 9 17.63 4.29 8.85
N LEU A 10 16.70 4.37 9.82
CA LEU A 10 15.27 4.44 9.55
C LEU A 10 14.89 5.62 8.62
N SER A 11 15.46 6.80 8.86
CA SER A 11 15.19 7.98 8.02
C SER A 11 15.62 7.76 6.58
N LYS A 12 16.78 7.12 6.37
CA LYS A 12 17.25 6.75 5.03
C LYS A 12 16.33 5.72 4.38
N LEU A 13 15.89 4.72 5.13
CA LEU A 13 14.94 3.71 4.63
C LEU A 13 13.64 4.36 4.16
N ILE A 14 13.08 5.30 4.94
CA ILE A 14 11.85 6.02 4.58
C ILE A 14 12.06 6.82 3.30
N GLU A 15 13.18 7.52 3.17
CA GLU A 15 13.52 8.25 1.95
C GLU A 15 13.66 7.32 0.73
N ASP A 16 14.39 6.21 0.87
CA ASP A 16 14.56 5.20 -0.18
C ASP A 16 13.22 4.57 -0.60
N MET A 17 12.28 4.40 0.34
CA MET A 17 10.93 3.92 0.07
C MET A 17 10.12 4.95 -0.74
N TYR A 18 10.17 6.24 -0.40
CA TYR A 18 9.54 7.29 -1.21
C TYR A 18 10.12 7.32 -2.63
N GLN A 19 11.43 7.27 -2.78
CA GLN A 19 12.08 7.25 -4.10
C GLN A 19 11.66 6.02 -4.93
N THR A 20 11.58 4.86 -4.30
CA THR A 20 11.11 3.62 -4.93
C THR A 20 9.66 3.73 -5.37
N MET A 21 8.80 4.30 -4.52
CA MET A 21 7.39 4.55 -4.79
C MET A 21 7.22 5.48 -6.00
N TYR A 22 7.91 6.63 -6.02
CA TYR A 22 7.83 7.59 -7.12
C TYR A 22 8.35 7.01 -8.44
N HIS A 23 9.48 6.29 -8.41
CA HIS A 23 10.02 5.63 -9.60
C HIS A 23 9.03 4.61 -10.20
N SER A 24 8.17 4.05 -9.39
CA SER A 24 7.17 3.06 -9.79
C SER A 24 5.78 3.68 -10.06
N ASN A 25 5.65 5.01 -10.01
CA ASN A 25 4.38 5.76 -10.14
C ASN A 25 3.33 5.32 -9.10
N GLY A 26 3.77 5.02 -7.88
CA GLY A 26 2.91 4.67 -6.75
C GLY A 26 2.50 5.88 -5.93
N VAL A 27 1.44 5.72 -5.14
CA VAL A 27 0.92 6.69 -4.15
C VAL A 27 1.08 6.20 -2.72
N GLY A 28 1.49 4.95 -2.55
CA GLY A 28 1.84 4.29 -1.31
C GLY A 28 2.84 3.18 -1.54
N LEU A 29 3.60 2.81 -0.49
CA LEU A 29 4.52 1.69 -0.50
C LEU A 29 4.75 1.19 0.92
N ALA A 30 4.55 -0.11 1.13
CA ALA A 30 4.78 -0.75 2.42
C ALA A 30 6.11 -1.53 2.45
N ALA A 31 6.77 -1.57 3.60
CA ALA A 31 8.04 -2.24 3.78
C ALA A 31 8.04 -3.73 3.36
N PRO A 32 6.97 -4.52 3.56
CA PRO A 32 6.92 -5.89 3.05
C PRO A 32 7.10 -5.99 1.53
N GLN A 33 6.67 -4.98 0.75
CA GLN A 33 6.82 -4.96 -0.71
C GLN A 33 8.28 -4.80 -1.15
N VAL A 34 9.13 -4.22 -0.30
CA VAL A 34 10.58 -4.12 -0.52
C VAL A 34 11.38 -5.19 0.24
N GLY A 35 10.69 -6.22 0.76
CA GLY A 35 11.30 -7.39 1.38
C GLY A 35 11.63 -7.24 2.87
N LEU A 36 11.10 -6.21 3.54
CA LEU A 36 11.31 -5.96 4.96
C LEU A 36 10.04 -6.27 5.75
N ALA A 37 10.08 -7.30 6.60
CA ALA A 37 8.93 -7.73 7.41
C ALA A 37 8.73 -6.84 8.66
N ILE A 38 8.64 -5.53 8.46
CA ILE A 38 8.45 -4.51 9.50
C ILE A 38 7.17 -3.71 9.28
N ARG A 39 6.68 -3.06 10.34
CA ARG A 39 5.45 -2.27 10.33
C ARG A 39 5.74 -0.83 9.93
N LEU A 40 6.02 -0.62 8.65
CA LEU A 40 6.29 0.68 8.03
C LEU A 40 5.59 0.74 6.68
N PHE A 41 4.96 1.86 6.40
CA PHE A 41 4.55 2.24 5.05
C PHE A 41 4.60 3.75 4.87
N VAL A 42 4.71 4.18 3.64
CA VAL A 42 4.72 5.59 3.23
C VAL A 42 3.54 5.86 2.29
N VAL A 43 3.00 7.06 2.37
CA VAL A 43 1.88 7.54 1.53
C VAL A 43 2.20 8.94 1.05
N ASP A 44 1.94 9.20 -0.23
CA ASP A 44 1.94 10.53 -0.84
C ASP A 44 0.82 10.57 -1.87
N THR A 45 -0.20 11.39 -1.59
CA THR A 45 -1.42 11.43 -2.40
C THR A 45 -1.41 12.53 -3.46
N GLU A 46 -0.29 13.26 -3.63
CA GLU A 46 -0.16 14.31 -4.65
C GLU A 46 -0.60 13.85 -6.05
N PRO A 47 -0.29 12.63 -6.53
CA PRO A 47 -0.71 12.18 -7.87
C PRO A 47 -2.24 12.14 -8.07
N PHE A 48 -3.02 12.07 -7.00
CA PHE A 48 -4.50 12.10 -7.12
C PHE A 48 -5.06 13.50 -7.34
N CYS A 49 -4.29 14.56 -7.10
CA CYS A 49 -4.77 15.94 -7.25
C CYS A 49 -5.05 16.33 -8.71
N GLU A 50 -4.62 15.54 -9.68
CA GLU A 50 -4.90 15.75 -11.11
C GLU A 50 -6.32 15.32 -11.53
N ASN A 51 -7.10 14.71 -10.63
CA ASN A 51 -8.49 14.32 -10.92
C ASN A 51 -9.40 15.56 -11.01
N ASP A 52 -10.07 15.73 -12.13
CA ASP A 52 -10.93 16.88 -12.42
C ASP A 52 -12.20 16.92 -11.56
N ASP A 53 -12.64 15.79 -11.01
CA ASP A 53 -13.86 15.68 -10.19
C ASP A 53 -13.67 16.17 -8.74
N LEU A 54 -12.45 16.57 -8.34
CA LEU A 54 -12.15 17.03 -6.99
C LEU A 54 -12.48 18.50 -6.80
N SER A 55 -13.03 18.85 -5.64
CA SER A 55 -13.10 20.23 -5.19
C SER A 55 -11.68 20.80 -4.92
N ASP A 56 -11.54 22.13 -4.96
CA ASP A 56 -10.25 22.79 -4.69
C ASP A 56 -9.70 22.40 -3.31
N ALA A 57 -10.55 22.30 -2.29
CA ALA A 57 -10.16 21.93 -0.93
C ALA A 57 -9.65 20.47 -0.84
N GLU A 58 -10.30 19.54 -1.56
CA GLU A 58 -9.85 18.15 -1.63
C GLU A 58 -8.52 18.05 -2.38
N ARG A 59 -8.38 18.79 -3.47
CA ARG A 59 -7.14 18.87 -4.26
C ARG A 59 -5.98 19.36 -3.43
N ASP A 60 -6.17 20.47 -2.70
CA ASP A 60 -5.13 21.06 -1.83
C ASP A 60 -4.76 20.07 -0.69
N TYR A 61 -5.74 19.39 -0.11
CA TYR A 61 -5.50 18.37 0.91
C TYR A 61 -4.68 17.20 0.37
N LEU A 62 -5.07 16.63 -0.76
CA LEU A 62 -4.35 15.52 -1.39
C LEU A 62 -2.92 15.91 -1.79
N LYS A 63 -2.73 17.12 -2.30
CA LYS A 63 -1.43 17.65 -2.70
C LYS A 63 -0.47 17.83 -1.52
N SER A 64 -1.00 18.14 -0.35
CA SER A 64 -0.20 18.37 0.85
C SER A 64 0.02 17.11 1.70
N PHE A 65 -0.66 16.00 1.38
CA PHE A 65 -0.63 14.82 2.21
C PHE A 65 0.53 13.89 1.85
N LYS A 66 1.56 13.95 2.67
CA LYS A 66 2.72 13.07 2.62
C LYS A 66 3.10 12.65 4.03
N LYS A 67 3.01 11.35 4.35
CA LYS A 67 3.29 10.82 5.69
C LYS A 67 3.93 9.43 5.65
N ALA A 68 4.83 9.17 6.61
CA ALA A 68 5.29 7.83 6.97
C ALA A 68 4.51 7.33 8.19
N PHE A 69 4.16 6.07 8.18
CA PHE A 69 3.40 5.40 9.23
C PHE A 69 4.23 4.26 9.82
N ILE A 70 4.70 4.46 11.05
CA ILE A 70 5.47 3.47 11.80
C ILE A 70 4.57 2.83 12.84
N ASN A 71 4.62 1.50 12.96
CA ASN A 71 3.87 0.73 13.96
C ASN A 71 2.35 0.99 13.94
N ALA A 72 1.83 1.32 12.77
CA ALA A 72 0.44 1.71 12.59
C ALA A 72 -0.54 0.61 13.03
N LYS A 73 -1.69 1.05 13.58
CA LYS A 73 -2.82 0.20 13.96
C LYS A 73 -4.12 0.93 13.67
N ILE A 74 -4.95 0.40 12.78
CA ILE A 74 -6.31 0.89 12.58
C ILE A 74 -7.13 0.52 13.82
N LEU A 75 -7.71 1.54 14.46
CA LEU A 75 -8.53 1.40 15.67
C LEU A 75 -10.01 1.28 15.33
N LYS A 76 -10.45 1.95 14.27
CA LYS A 76 -11.84 1.99 13.84
C LYS A 76 -11.95 2.26 12.35
N GLU A 77 -13.00 1.71 11.75
CA GLU A 77 -13.43 1.99 10.38
C GLU A 77 -14.90 2.35 10.39
N GLU A 78 -15.29 3.43 9.71
CA GLU A 78 -16.65 4.01 9.78
C GLU A 78 -17.19 4.36 8.39
N GLY A 79 -18.51 4.46 8.33
CA GLY A 79 -19.27 4.83 7.12
C GLY A 79 -19.66 3.62 6.26
N GLU A 80 -20.47 3.89 5.24
CA GLU A 80 -20.88 2.87 4.27
C GLU A 80 -19.75 2.56 3.30
N PRO A 81 -19.41 1.27 3.12
CA PRO A 81 -18.37 0.89 2.19
C PRO A 81 -18.67 1.35 0.75
N TRP A 82 -17.66 1.90 0.09
CA TRP A 82 -17.75 2.35 -1.29
C TRP A 82 -16.71 1.67 -2.18
N PRO A 83 -17.05 1.38 -3.44
CA PRO A 83 -16.14 0.76 -4.37
C PRO A 83 -15.12 1.79 -4.89
N PHE A 84 -13.87 1.36 -5.01
CA PHE A 84 -12.82 2.13 -5.68
C PHE A 84 -11.86 1.17 -6.39
N SER A 85 -11.44 1.53 -7.60
CA SER A 85 -10.51 0.70 -8.38
C SER A 85 -9.11 0.76 -7.77
N GLU A 86 -8.69 -0.34 -7.17
CA GLU A 86 -7.36 -0.49 -6.58
C GLU A 86 -6.46 -1.31 -7.48
N GLY A 87 -5.21 -0.86 -7.61
CA GLY A 87 -4.09 -1.60 -8.16
C GLY A 87 -2.97 -1.71 -7.14
N CYS A 88 -1.98 -2.54 -7.39
CA CYS A 88 -0.83 -2.71 -6.49
C CYS A 88 0.45 -2.89 -7.28
N LEU A 89 1.53 -2.22 -6.87
CA LEU A 89 2.87 -2.39 -7.45
C LEU A 89 3.37 -3.84 -7.35
N SER A 90 2.94 -4.59 -6.35
CA SER A 90 3.25 -6.02 -6.21
C SER A 90 2.40 -6.93 -7.09
N ILE A 91 1.31 -6.42 -7.68
CA ILE A 91 0.37 -7.16 -8.52
C ILE A 91 0.12 -6.38 -9.82
N PRO A 92 1.15 -6.19 -10.65
CA PRO A 92 1.07 -5.31 -11.81
C PRO A 92 0.05 -5.79 -12.85
N GLY A 93 -0.63 -4.83 -13.50
CA GLY A 93 -1.58 -5.09 -14.57
C GLY A 93 -2.91 -5.72 -14.11
N ILE A 94 -3.20 -5.68 -12.81
CA ILE A 94 -4.49 -6.03 -12.24
C ILE A 94 -5.02 -4.83 -11.46
N SER A 95 -6.24 -4.40 -11.81
CA SER A 95 -7.02 -3.44 -11.03
C SER A 95 -8.42 -3.97 -10.87
N GLU A 96 -9.00 -3.81 -9.68
CA GLU A 96 -10.34 -4.28 -9.34
C GLU A 96 -11.00 -3.35 -8.32
N ASP A 97 -12.32 -3.25 -8.40
CA ASP A 97 -13.08 -2.51 -7.40
C ASP A 97 -13.08 -3.25 -6.07
N VAL A 98 -12.55 -2.56 -5.06
CA VAL A 98 -12.50 -3.01 -3.67
C VAL A 98 -13.44 -2.17 -2.83
N LEU A 99 -14.22 -2.81 -1.97
CA LEU A 99 -15.11 -2.14 -1.01
C LEU A 99 -14.34 -1.86 0.27
N ARG A 100 -14.23 -0.58 0.64
CA ARG A 100 -13.69 -0.15 1.93
C ARG A 100 -14.53 0.94 2.54
N LYS A 101 -14.50 1.05 3.86
CA LYS A 101 -15.15 2.15 4.57
C LYS A 101 -14.43 3.47 4.30
N PRO A 102 -15.17 4.59 4.16
CA PRO A 102 -14.60 5.87 3.78
C PRO A 102 -13.75 6.54 4.85
N THR A 103 -13.92 6.17 6.12
CA THR A 103 -13.26 6.83 7.24
C THR A 103 -12.58 5.82 8.15
N ILE A 104 -11.36 6.12 8.57
CA ILE A 104 -10.58 5.33 9.53
C ILE A 104 -10.09 6.21 10.68
N VAL A 105 -9.99 5.60 11.86
CA VAL A 105 -9.21 6.12 12.98
C VAL A 105 -7.98 5.24 13.12
N ILE A 106 -6.79 5.81 13.06
CA ILE A 106 -5.53 5.08 13.07
C ILE A 106 -4.57 5.68 14.10
N GLU A 107 -3.96 4.81 14.89
CA GLU A 107 -2.83 5.12 15.75
C GLU A 107 -1.55 4.73 15.03
N TYR A 108 -0.54 5.60 15.04
CA TYR A 108 0.76 5.35 14.42
C TYR A 108 1.84 6.23 15.05
N GLN A 109 3.08 5.91 14.78
CA GLN A 109 4.23 6.75 15.12
C GLN A 109 4.77 7.43 13.87
N ASP A 110 5.18 8.69 14.01
CA ASP A 110 5.91 9.42 12.96
C ASP A 110 7.41 9.06 12.96
N GLU A 111 8.18 9.72 12.10
CA GLU A 111 9.64 9.52 11.95
C GLU A 111 10.43 9.86 13.22
N HIS A 112 9.83 10.61 14.16
CA HIS A 112 10.39 10.95 15.46
C HIS A 112 9.90 10.03 16.58
N PHE A 113 9.12 8.99 16.24
CA PHE A 113 8.45 8.10 17.19
C PHE A 113 7.46 8.81 18.12
N VAL A 114 6.92 9.96 17.68
CA VAL A 114 5.77 10.58 18.35
C VAL A 114 4.51 9.82 17.94
N THR A 115 3.73 9.40 18.94
CA THR A 115 2.48 8.68 18.69
C THR A 115 1.36 9.67 18.36
N HIS A 116 0.66 9.40 17.28
CA HIS A 116 -0.51 10.13 16.80
C HIS A 116 -1.72 9.20 16.75
N THR A 117 -2.89 9.74 17.03
CA THR A 117 -4.18 9.11 16.76
C THR A 117 -4.98 10.07 15.91
N GLU A 118 -5.16 9.76 14.64
CA GLU A 118 -5.78 10.65 13.67
C GLU A 118 -6.92 9.97 12.91
N THR A 119 -7.85 10.78 12.44
CA THR A 119 -8.95 10.34 11.58
C THR A 119 -8.67 10.78 10.15
N PHE A 120 -8.70 9.84 9.21
CA PHE A 120 -8.55 10.09 7.78
C PHE A 120 -9.81 9.63 7.04
N SER A 121 -10.13 10.32 5.92
CA SER A 121 -11.31 10.01 5.11
C SER A 121 -10.98 10.04 3.61
N GLY A 122 -11.91 9.51 2.80
CA GLY A 122 -11.85 9.55 1.35
C GLY A 122 -10.64 8.81 0.75
N LEU A 123 -9.99 9.42 -0.25
CA LEU A 123 -8.86 8.81 -0.95
C LEU A 123 -7.65 8.61 -0.05
N VAL A 124 -7.37 9.52 0.88
CA VAL A 124 -6.28 9.36 1.87
C VAL A 124 -6.51 8.10 2.70
N ALA A 125 -7.72 7.92 3.27
CA ALA A 125 -8.06 6.71 4.02
C ALA A 125 -7.97 5.45 3.16
N ARG A 126 -8.31 5.54 1.86
CA ARG A 126 -8.21 4.45 0.89
C ARG A 126 -6.77 3.97 0.74
N VAL A 127 -5.83 4.89 0.50
CA VAL A 127 -4.41 4.53 0.36
C VAL A 127 -3.85 3.99 1.67
N ILE A 128 -4.16 4.62 2.80
CA ILE A 128 -3.70 4.15 4.12
C ILE A 128 -4.18 2.71 4.37
N GLN A 129 -5.45 2.39 4.10
CA GLN A 129 -5.98 1.03 4.27
C GLN A 129 -5.27 0.01 3.36
N HIS A 130 -4.96 0.39 2.12
CA HIS A 130 -4.24 -0.46 1.18
C HIS A 130 -2.83 -0.79 1.70
N GLU A 131 -2.08 0.21 2.14
CA GLU A 131 -0.71 0.02 2.66
C GLU A 131 -0.71 -0.67 4.04
N TYR A 132 -1.72 -0.40 4.86
CA TYR A 132 -1.92 -1.09 6.12
C TYR A 132 -2.14 -2.59 5.91
N ASP A 133 -2.94 -2.98 4.93
CA ASP A 133 -3.13 -4.39 4.57
C ASP A 133 -1.81 -5.10 4.31
N HIS A 134 -0.87 -4.46 3.60
CA HIS A 134 0.43 -5.04 3.33
C HIS A 134 1.23 -5.36 4.60
N ILE A 135 1.18 -4.51 5.62
CA ILE A 135 1.87 -4.79 6.90
C ILE A 135 1.15 -5.83 7.76
N GLU A 136 -0.12 -6.12 7.46
CA GLU A 136 -0.90 -7.23 8.03
C GLU A 136 -0.81 -8.52 7.17
N GLY A 137 -0.13 -8.48 6.03
CA GLY A 137 -0.01 -9.63 5.12
C GLY A 137 -1.24 -9.88 4.26
N VAL A 138 -2.07 -8.86 4.06
CA VAL A 138 -3.28 -8.89 3.24
C VAL A 138 -3.02 -8.18 1.91
N LEU A 139 -3.62 -8.65 0.83
CA LEU A 139 -3.58 -8.03 -0.49
C LEU A 139 -4.97 -7.51 -0.87
N PHE A 140 -5.03 -6.46 -1.71
CA PHE A 140 -6.33 -5.95 -2.17
C PHE A 140 -7.18 -7.04 -2.84
N THR A 141 -6.56 -8.03 -3.47
CA THR A 141 -7.24 -9.18 -4.06
C THR A 141 -7.91 -10.09 -3.04
N ASP A 142 -7.53 -10.01 -1.76
CA ASP A 142 -8.16 -10.80 -0.69
C ASP A 142 -9.54 -10.27 -0.31
N HIS A 143 -9.82 -9.02 -0.63
CA HIS A 143 -11.15 -8.40 -0.45
C HIS A 143 -12.14 -8.76 -1.56
N LEU A 144 -11.67 -9.35 -2.66
CA LEU A 144 -12.51 -9.68 -3.81
C LEU A 144 -13.39 -10.91 -3.54
N SER A 145 -14.53 -10.96 -4.22
CA SER A 145 -15.40 -12.15 -4.18
C SER A 145 -14.69 -13.40 -4.71
N SER A 146 -15.13 -14.57 -4.25
CA SER A 146 -14.58 -15.85 -4.71
C SER A 146 -14.63 -16.01 -6.24
N PHE A 147 -15.66 -15.48 -6.88
CA PHE A 147 -15.79 -15.47 -8.32
C PHE A 147 -14.70 -14.62 -9.00
N LYS A 148 -14.48 -13.38 -8.55
CA LYS A 148 -13.40 -12.52 -9.06
C LYS A 148 -12.02 -13.14 -8.83
N LYS A 149 -11.77 -13.70 -7.65
CA LYS A 149 -10.52 -14.44 -7.35
C LYS A 149 -10.27 -15.58 -8.33
N GLN A 150 -11.31 -16.34 -8.66
CA GLN A 150 -11.21 -17.43 -9.63
C GLN A 150 -10.87 -16.93 -11.04
N LEU A 151 -11.45 -15.83 -11.49
CA LEU A 151 -11.13 -15.21 -12.79
C LEU A 151 -9.68 -14.73 -12.86
N LEU A 152 -9.17 -14.17 -11.77
CA LEU A 152 -7.81 -13.62 -11.69
C LEU A 152 -6.73 -14.70 -11.46
N LYS A 153 -7.09 -15.90 -11.07
CA LYS A 153 -6.16 -16.97 -10.64
C LYS A 153 -4.99 -17.17 -11.59
N ASN A 154 -5.25 -17.25 -12.89
CA ASN A 154 -4.19 -17.46 -13.88
C ASN A 154 -3.25 -16.25 -14.03
N LYS A 155 -3.80 -15.02 -13.96
CA LYS A 155 -2.99 -13.80 -13.98
C LYS A 155 -2.10 -13.71 -12.73
N LEU A 156 -2.66 -13.95 -11.56
CA LEU A 156 -1.93 -13.95 -10.28
C LEU A 156 -0.81 -15.01 -10.28
N ASN A 157 -1.09 -16.23 -10.77
CA ASN A 157 -0.09 -17.26 -10.92
C ASN A 157 1.03 -16.87 -11.90
N ASN A 158 0.71 -16.19 -12.99
CA ASN A 158 1.72 -15.69 -13.91
C ASN A 158 2.63 -14.65 -13.25
N ILE A 159 2.05 -13.71 -12.49
CA ILE A 159 2.80 -12.69 -11.75
C ILE A 159 3.72 -13.37 -10.73
N SER A 160 3.21 -14.26 -9.88
CA SER A 160 4.00 -14.94 -8.85
C SER A 160 5.15 -15.79 -9.42
N ASN A 161 5.01 -16.26 -10.66
CA ASN A 161 6.04 -17.01 -11.39
C ASN A 161 6.97 -16.12 -12.24
N GLY A 162 6.90 -14.79 -12.08
CA GLY A 162 7.74 -13.84 -12.81
C GLY A 162 7.39 -13.68 -14.29
N LYS A 163 6.20 -14.13 -14.73
CA LYS A 163 5.73 -14.00 -16.12
C LYS A 163 5.01 -12.66 -16.31
N VAL A 164 5.67 -11.58 -15.96
CA VAL A 164 5.15 -10.21 -16.06
C VAL A 164 6.28 -9.28 -16.50
N LYS A 165 5.93 -8.22 -17.25
CA LYS A 165 6.86 -7.17 -17.65
C LYS A 165 6.42 -5.85 -17.02
N VAL A 166 7.30 -5.22 -16.28
CA VAL A 166 7.10 -3.92 -15.63
C VAL A 166 8.33 -3.05 -15.79
N GLY A 167 8.18 -1.74 -15.58
CA GLY A 167 9.28 -0.77 -15.66
C GLY A 167 10.19 -0.71 -14.43
N TYR A 168 9.91 -1.49 -13.40
CA TYR A 168 10.66 -1.53 -12.13
C TYR A 168 11.12 -2.95 -11.80
N LYS A 169 12.09 -3.06 -10.88
CA LYS A 169 12.62 -4.36 -10.45
C LYS A 169 11.63 -5.08 -9.54
N MET A 170 11.37 -6.35 -9.82
CA MET A 170 10.60 -7.26 -8.97
C MET A 170 11.45 -8.45 -8.56
N ARG A 171 11.26 -8.92 -7.34
CA ARG A 171 11.83 -10.18 -6.84
C ARG A 171 10.70 -11.20 -6.69
N PHE A 172 10.85 -12.33 -7.35
CA PHE A 172 9.88 -13.41 -7.31
C PHE A 172 10.38 -14.55 -6.41
N PHE A 173 9.44 -15.31 -5.86
CA PHE A 173 9.78 -16.51 -5.13
C PHE A 173 10.42 -17.53 -6.09
N GLU A 174 11.65 -17.92 -5.83
CA GLU A 174 12.30 -18.99 -6.59
C GLU A 174 11.67 -20.32 -6.17
N THR A 175 10.78 -20.87 -7.00
CA THR A 175 10.43 -22.28 -6.90
C THR A 175 11.71 -23.08 -7.14
N ASN A 176 12.22 -23.79 -6.14
CA ASN A 176 13.32 -24.72 -6.28
C ASN A 176 13.09 -25.59 -7.52
N LYS A 177 13.75 -25.26 -8.64
CA LYS A 177 13.90 -26.20 -9.74
C LYS A 177 14.61 -27.40 -9.12
N LYS A 178 13.90 -28.53 -8.96
CA LYS A 178 14.50 -29.81 -8.60
C LYS A 178 15.76 -29.94 -9.46
N ARG A 179 16.93 -29.94 -8.82
CA ARG A 179 18.15 -30.45 -9.46
C ARG A 179 17.86 -31.89 -9.86
N THR A 180 17.44 -32.09 -11.09
CA THR A 180 17.54 -33.40 -11.74
C THR A 180 19.01 -33.70 -11.88
N ARG A 181 19.45 -34.69 -11.13
CA ARG A 181 20.74 -35.35 -11.32
C ARG A 181 20.75 -36.09 -12.64
#